data_658df17c39149712161c7a385e2780b2
#
_entry.id   658df17c39149712161c7a385e2780b2
#
_cell.length_a   1.000
_cell.length_b   1.000
_cell.length_c   1.000
_cell.angle_alpha   90.00
_cell.angle_beta   90.00
_cell.angle_gamma   90.00
#
_symmetry.space_group_name_H-M   'P 1'
#
loop_
_entity.id
_entity.type
_entity.pdbx_description
1 polymer ?
#
loop_
_entity_poly.entity_id
_entity_poly.type
_entity_poly.pdbx_seq_one_letter_code
_entity_poly.pdbx_strand_id
1 'polypeptide(L)'
;MPFFGEQSEFEHTPLKWAELPGLCCQAAGGDPRWVDGFAAAWLLYYVAAHIMDKVEDHDILEGIWEEWRPRVSINIASGLYFSASLLLTDLNTSQKYPSLVSEINRDFYRAFLRMCSGQQRDLTQPEPSLADFWDNANDKSGIFFSIACRLGARFATSDNLKLECYEEYGRNIGILIQILDDLEDYQGSGEGFGKVDTHVIRRSLPVIYALEVLPEQETILLEEELGQALNHQAAEAAYKRIEKSGATLYIITEMERLRSQARTSLERAQPEQPADKVLYNMLGDLTYQF
;
A
#
# COMPACT_ATOMS: atom_id res chain seq x y z
N MET A 1 1.14 4.59 31.21
CA MET A 1 0.53 5.52 30.26
C MET A 1 -0.15 4.67 29.20
N PRO A 2 -1.45 4.70 29.04
CA PRO A 2 -2.13 3.99 27.98
C PRO A 2 -2.19 4.90 26.75
N PHE A 3 -1.34 4.63 25.75
CA PHE A 3 -1.37 5.30 24.45
C PHE A 3 -2.20 4.54 23.39
N PHE A 4 -2.98 3.55 23.81
CA PHE A 4 -3.80 2.75 22.92
C PHE A 4 -5.22 2.71 23.46
N GLY A 5 -6.05 3.63 22.94
CA GLY A 5 -7.51 3.60 23.09
C GLY A 5 -8.12 2.66 22.04
N GLU A 6 -9.13 1.98 22.49
CA GLU A 6 -10.09 1.07 21.88
C GLU A 6 -10.00 0.60 20.42
N GLN A 7 -10.22 -0.68 20.28
CA GLN A 7 -9.99 -1.74 19.31
C GLN A 7 -10.68 -1.62 17.93
N SER A 8 -11.01 -0.49 17.36
CA SER A 8 -11.69 -0.46 16.06
C SER A 8 -10.98 0.24 14.90
N GLU A 9 -9.94 1.04 15.14
CA GLU A 9 -9.27 1.82 14.08
C GLU A 9 -7.88 1.31 13.69
N PHE A 10 -7.40 0.23 14.28
CA PHE A 10 -6.03 -0.26 14.12
C PHE A 10 -5.92 -1.66 13.50
N GLU A 11 -6.98 -2.22 12.92
CA GLU A 11 -6.89 -3.54 12.28
C GLU A 11 -6.11 -3.52 10.96
N HIS A 12 -5.96 -2.37 10.30
CA HIS A 12 -5.07 -2.15 9.15
C HIS A 12 -3.76 -1.44 9.54
N THR A 13 -3.32 -1.58 10.77
CA THR A 13 -2.23 -0.80 11.36
C THR A 13 -0.87 -1.05 10.71
N PRO A 14 -0.05 0.02 10.55
CA PRO A 14 1.37 -0.10 10.20
C PRO A 14 2.14 -1.14 11.01
N LEU A 15 1.73 -1.38 12.25
CA LEU A 15 2.38 -2.34 13.16
C LEU A 15 2.31 -3.79 12.68
N LYS A 16 1.23 -4.20 12.00
CA LYS A 16 1.11 -5.56 11.44
C LYS A 16 2.19 -5.83 10.39
N TRP A 17 2.54 -4.81 9.61
CA TRP A 17 3.53 -4.90 8.54
C TRP A 17 4.95 -4.63 9.03
N ALA A 18 5.14 -4.06 10.22
CA ALA A 18 6.46 -3.74 10.77
C ALA A 18 7.39 -4.97 10.88
N GLU A 19 6.81 -6.16 11.06
CA GLU A 19 7.55 -7.42 11.16
C GLU A 19 7.99 -7.98 9.81
N LEU A 20 7.44 -7.48 8.69
CA LEU A 20 7.62 -8.05 7.37
C LEU A 20 9.10 -8.20 6.95
N PRO A 21 9.99 -7.20 7.12
CA PRO A 21 11.41 -7.38 6.82
C PRO A 21 12.06 -8.48 7.66
N GLY A 22 11.74 -8.55 8.97
CA GLY A 22 12.23 -9.56 9.90
C GLY A 22 11.78 -10.97 9.52
N LEU A 23 10.51 -11.12 9.15
CA LEU A 23 9.93 -12.39 8.68
C LEU A 23 10.61 -12.86 7.39
N CYS A 24 10.85 -11.98 6.43
CA CYS A 24 11.56 -12.33 5.19
C CYS A 24 13.03 -12.70 5.46
N CYS A 25 13.70 -12.03 6.40
CA CYS A 25 15.04 -12.41 6.84
C CYS A 25 15.04 -13.83 7.45
N GLN A 26 14.12 -14.08 8.38
CA GLN A 26 14.00 -15.38 9.03
C GLN A 26 13.63 -16.49 8.04
N ALA A 27 12.67 -16.23 7.15
CA ALA A 27 12.27 -17.16 6.11
C ALA A 27 13.39 -17.48 5.11
N ALA A 28 14.35 -16.56 4.95
CA ALA A 28 15.56 -16.76 4.15
C ALA A 28 16.73 -17.43 4.91
N GLY A 29 16.51 -17.86 6.17
CA GLY A 29 17.49 -18.57 7.01
C GLY A 29 18.34 -17.64 7.87
N GLY A 30 17.96 -16.38 8.06
CA GLY A 30 18.67 -15.40 8.89
C GLY A 30 18.08 -15.22 10.28
N ASP A 31 18.78 -14.44 11.09
CA ASP A 31 18.29 -13.97 12.39
C ASP A 31 17.51 -12.66 12.15
N PRO A 32 16.21 -12.59 12.48
CA PRO A 32 15.39 -11.39 12.26
C PRO A 32 15.94 -10.14 12.95
N ARG A 33 16.71 -10.30 14.04
CA ARG A 33 17.36 -9.18 14.74
C ARG A 33 18.41 -8.44 13.88
N TRP A 34 18.89 -9.06 12.81
CA TRP A 34 19.83 -8.40 11.91
C TRP A 34 19.21 -7.23 11.14
N VAL A 35 17.89 -7.21 11.02
CA VAL A 35 17.14 -6.21 10.24
C VAL A 35 16.39 -5.19 11.09
N ASP A 36 16.51 -5.23 12.43
CA ASP A 36 15.73 -4.35 13.32
C ASP A 36 15.87 -2.86 12.93
N GLY A 37 17.08 -2.41 12.67
CA GLY A 37 17.32 -1.02 12.26
C GLY A 37 16.73 -0.68 10.89
N PHE A 38 16.75 -1.62 9.93
CA PHE A 38 16.13 -1.47 8.63
C PHE A 38 14.60 -1.48 8.76
N ALA A 39 14.03 -2.41 9.52
CA ALA A 39 12.60 -2.51 9.76
C ALA A 39 12.06 -1.23 10.43
N ALA A 40 12.79 -0.70 11.42
CA ALA A 40 12.45 0.57 12.06
C ALA A 40 12.47 1.75 11.07
N ALA A 41 13.49 1.85 10.22
CA ALA A 41 13.57 2.87 9.18
C ALA A 41 12.41 2.73 8.20
N TRP A 42 12.12 1.53 7.72
CA TRP A 42 11.02 1.25 6.81
C TRP A 42 9.66 1.65 7.41
N LEU A 43 9.43 1.33 8.70
CA LEU A 43 8.20 1.72 9.40
C LEU A 43 8.07 3.24 9.53
N LEU A 44 9.15 3.96 9.85
CA LEU A 44 9.12 5.43 9.91
C LEU A 44 8.78 6.06 8.57
N TYR A 45 9.30 5.49 7.47
CA TYR A 45 8.93 5.90 6.12
C TYR A 45 7.46 5.60 5.81
N TYR A 46 6.97 4.43 6.22
CA TYR A 46 5.56 4.09 6.04
C TYR A 46 4.64 5.13 6.70
N VAL A 47 4.89 5.43 7.97
CA VAL A 47 4.10 6.44 8.72
C VAL A 47 4.23 7.81 8.07
N ALA A 48 5.43 8.21 7.65
CA ALA A 48 5.65 9.50 7.00
C ALA A 48 4.91 9.60 5.67
N ALA A 49 4.96 8.55 4.84
CA ALA A 49 4.25 8.49 3.56
C ALA A 49 2.74 8.57 3.75
N HIS A 50 2.20 7.83 4.73
CA HIS A 50 0.77 7.86 5.04
C HIS A 50 0.31 9.27 5.50
N ILE A 51 1.10 9.96 6.35
CA ILE A 51 0.79 11.33 6.76
C ILE A 51 0.81 12.29 5.55
N MET A 52 1.77 12.14 4.64
CA MET A 52 1.87 12.98 3.45
C MET A 52 0.70 12.73 2.49
N ASP A 53 0.37 11.48 2.24
CA ASP A 53 -0.74 11.06 1.40
C ASP A 53 -2.06 11.70 1.85
N LYS A 54 -2.39 11.57 3.15
CA LYS A 54 -3.58 12.21 3.75
C LYS A 54 -3.60 13.74 3.59
N VAL A 55 -2.45 14.40 3.69
CA VAL A 55 -2.35 15.86 3.49
C VAL A 55 -2.52 16.23 2.02
N GLU A 56 -1.95 15.44 1.10
CA GLU A 56 -1.98 15.68 -0.34
C GLU A 56 -3.37 15.44 -0.92
N ASP A 57 -4.10 14.44 -0.40
CA ASP A 57 -5.46 14.13 -0.80
C ASP A 57 -6.52 15.02 -0.12
N HIS A 58 -6.09 15.94 0.74
CA HIS A 58 -6.98 16.80 1.54
C HIS A 58 -7.93 16.04 2.46
N ASP A 59 -7.55 14.83 2.85
CA ASP A 59 -8.32 14.01 3.76
C ASP A 59 -8.36 14.60 5.17
N ILE A 60 -9.48 14.39 5.85
CA ILE A 60 -9.60 14.72 7.26
C ILE A 60 -8.76 13.72 8.04
N LEU A 61 -7.75 14.23 8.75
CA LEU A 61 -6.98 13.42 9.67
C LEU A 61 -7.85 13.14 10.90
N GLU A 62 -8.20 11.89 11.14
CA GLU A 62 -9.03 11.46 12.26
C GLU A 62 -8.20 11.09 13.50
N GLY A 63 -8.85 11.01 14.65
CA GLY A 63 -8.23 10.60 15.90
C GLY A 63 -7.19 11.58 16.42
N ILE A 64 -6.00 11.11 16.83
CA ILE A 64 -4.92 11.97 17.37
C ILE A 64 -4.38 12.97 16.35
N TRP A 65 -4.69 12.79 15.06
CA TRP A 65 -4.24 13.63 13.96
C TRP A 65 -5.18 14.82 13.69
N GLU A 66 -6.42 14.79 14.16
CA GLU A 66 -7.44 15.86 13.93
C GLU A 66 -6.95 17.25 14.37
N GLU A 67 -6.14 17.31 15.42
CA GLU A 67 -5.56 18.57 15.91
C GLU A 67 -4.42 19.10 15.02
N TRP A 68 -3.94 18.28 14.09
CA TRP A 68 -2.78 18.63 13.27
C TRP A 68 -3.23 19.35 12.02
N ARG A 69 -2.85 20.62 11.93
CA ARG A 69 -2.99 21.35 10.67
C ARG A 69 -2.03 20.79 9.63
N PRO A 70 -2.35 20.82 8.32
CA PRO A 70 -1.49 20.30 7.23
C PRO A 70 -0.01 20.69 7.36
N ARG A 71 0.27 21.93 7.78
CA ARG A 71 1.65 22.42 8.01
C ARG A 71 2.40 21.65 9.09
N VAL A 72 1.70 21.21 10.14
CA VAL A 72 2.30 20.44 11.24
C VAL A 72 2.55 19.02 10.76
N SER A 73 1.59 18.42 10.06
CA SER A 73 1.70 17.08 9.47
C SER A 73 2.87 16.97 8.51
N ILE A 74 3.03 17.94 7.59
CA ILE A 74 4.19 17.99 6.67
C ILE A 74 5.51 18.05 7.44
N ASN A 75 5.59 18.86 8.49
CA ASN A 75 6.82 18.98 9.29
C ASN A 75 7.14 17.68 10.04
N ILE A 76 6.12 17.02 10.59
CA ILE A 76 6.28 15.73 11.28
C ILE A 76 6.71 14.64 10.28
N ALA A 77 6.04 14.53 9.14
CA ALA A 77 6.41 13.58 8.10
C ALA A 77 7.86 13.79 7.63
N SER A 78 8.25 15.05 7.43
CA SER A 78 9.65 15.39 7.09
C SER A 78 10.63 14.94 8.18
N GLY A 79 10.29 15.15 9.44
CA GLY A 79 11.10 14.67 10.58
C GLY A 79 11.25 13.15 10.60
N LEU A 80 10.16 12.42 10.33
CA LEU A 80 10.17 10.96 10.24
C LEU A 80 11.04 10.47 9.06
N TYR A 81 10.96 11.12 7.89
CA TYR A 81 11.83 10.81 6.74
C TYR A 81 13.31 10.98 7.08
N PHE A 82 13.68 12.08 7.72
CA PHE A 82 15.08 12.30 8.13
C PHE A 82 15.52 11.33 9.22
N SER A 83 14.64 10.99 10.18
CA SER A 83 14.95 10.00 11.22
C SER A 83 15.19 8.61 10.61
N ALA A 84 14.35 8.19 9.68
CA ALA A 84 14.51 6.93 8.97
C ALA A 84 15.81 6.92 8.14
N SER A 85 16.13 8.02 7.44
CA SER A 85 17.37 8.16 6.69
C SER A 85 18.60 8.08 7.59
N LEU A 86 18.52 8.66 8.80
CA LEU A 86 19.61 8.57 9.79
C LEU A 86 19.79 7.13 10.27
N LEU A 87 18.70 6.42 10.61
CA LEU A 87 18.77 5.00 10.98
C LEU A 87 19.42 4.14 9.89
N LEU A 88 19.08 4.34 8.62
CA LEU A 88 19.71 3.64 7.50
C LEU A 88 21.21 3.96 7.39
N THR A 89 21.61 5.19 7.70
CA THR A 89 23.03 5.59 7.73
C THR A 89 23.77 4.92 8.89
N ASP A 90 23.12 4.80 10.05
CA ASP A 90 23.71 4.17 11.23
C ASP A 90 23.92 2.66 11.08
N LEU A 91 23.18 1.99 10.17
CA LEU A 91 23.46 0.61 9.79
C LEU A 91 24.91 0.45 9.25
N ASN A 92 25.49 1.50 8.66
CA ASN A 92 26.88 1.51 8.19
C ASN A 92 27.91 1.38 9.31
N THR A 93 27.57 1.74 10.54
CA THR A 93 28.49 1.66 11.67
C THR A 93 28.71 0.23 12.17
N SER A 94 27.80 -0.68 11.83
CA SER A 94 28.00 -2.10 12.10
C SER A 94 29.04 -2.68 11.14
N GLN A 95 30.23 -2.92 11.63
CA GLN A 95 31.40 -3.40 10.86
C GLN A 95 31.17 -4.74 10.10
N LYS A 96 30.01 -5.37 10.27
CA LYS A 96 29.76 -6.72 9.78
C LYS A 96 29.44 -6.78 8.27
N TYR A 97 28.82 -5.72 7.69
CA TYR A 97 28.33 -5.75 6.30
C TYR A 97 28.38 -4.39 5.58
N PRO A 98 29.51 -3.68 5.47
CA PRO A 98 29.54 -2.30 4.97
C PRO A 98 29.10 -2.18 3.48
N SER A 99 29.42 -3.15 2.65
CA SER A 99 28.98 -3.17 1.24
C SER A 99 27.48 -3.41 1.10
N LEU A 100 26.90 -4.27 1.94
CA LEU A 100 25.48 -4.57 1.98
C LEU A 100 24.65 -3.33 2.36
N VAL A 101 25.12 -2.58 3.34
CA VAL A 101 24.39 -1.38 3.79
C VAL A 101 24.35 -0.28 2.72
N SER A 102 25.46 -0.10 1.98
CA SER A 102 25.49 0.83 0.85
C SER A 102 24.52 0.41 -0.27
N GLU A 103 24.39 -0.89 -0.53
CA GLU A 103 23.40 -1.46 -1.47
C GLU A 103 21.98 -1.18 -0.99
N ILE A 104 21.68 -1.52 0.27
CA ILE A 104 20.36 -1.30 0.90
C ILE A 104 19.96 0.16 0.81
N ASN A 105 20.81 1.09 1.20
CA ASN A 105 20.52 2.52 1.16
C ASN A 105 20.19 2.99 -0.26
N ARG A 106 20.99 2.57 -1.22
CA ARG A 106 20.80 2.95 -2.62
C ARG A 106 19.46 2.42 -3.17
N ASP A 107 19.14 1.16 -2.92
CA ASP A 107 17.94 0.53 -3.43
C ASP A 107 16.70 1.08 -2.73
N PHE A 108 16.80 1.37 -1.44
CA PHE A 108 15.76 2.02 -0.65
C PHE A 108 15.43 3.42 -1.21
N TYR A 109 16.43 4.29 -1.40
CA TYR A 109 16.19 5.64 -1.93
C TYR A 109 15.68 5.64 -3.37
N ARG A 110 16.11 4.67 -4.20
CA ARG A 110 15.55 4.52 -5.56
C ARG A 110 14.08 4.14 -5.54
N ALA A 111 13.69 3.21 -4.67
CA ALA A 111 12.29 2.86 -4.49
C ALA A 111 11.47 4.06 -4.04
N PHE A 112 12.00 4.84 -3.11
CA PHE A 112 11.35 6.04 -2.59
C PHE A 112 11.14 7.11 -3.66
N LEU A 113 12.15 7.37 -4.49
CA LEU A 113 12.01 8.28 -5.64
C LEU A 113 10.95 7.79 -6.62
N ARG A 114 10.81 6.49 -6.80
CA ARG A 114 9.78 5.91 -7.65
C ARG A 114 8.38 6.08 -7.04
N MET A 115 8.24 5.90 -5.73
CA MET A 115 7.00 6.20 -5.00
C MET A 115 6.59 7.66 -5.16
N CYS A 116 7.52 8.62 -5.01
CA CYS A 116 7.24 10.04 -5.24
C CYS A 116 6.76 10.30 -6.69
N SER A 117 7.32 9.57 -7.67
CA SER A 117 6.87 9.69 -9.07
C SER A 117 5.46 9.12 -9.27
N GLY A 118 5.11 8.02 -8.58
CA GLY A 118 3.77 7.46 -8.55
C GLY A 118 2.76 8.44 -7.95
N GLN A 119 3.06 8.97 -6.77
CA GLN A 119 2.23 9.97 -6.10
C GLN A 119 2.07 11.26 -6.94
N GLN A 120 3.13 11.73 -7.59
CA GLN A 120 3.05 12.88 -8.49
C GLN A 120 2.07 12.63 -9.65
N ARG A 121 2.08 11.45 -10.26
CA ARG A 121 1.11 11.09 -11.31
C ARG A 121 -0.29 11.04 -10.75
N ASP A 122 -0.45 10.44 -9.58
CA ASP A 122 -1.72 10.33 -8.89
C ASP A 122 -2.34 11.71 -8.65
N LEU A 123 -1.60 12.65 -8.12
CA LEU A 123 -2.05 14.02 -7.84
C LEU A 123 -2.32 14.86 -9.11
N THR A 124 -1.69 14.53 -10.24
CA THR A 124 -1.76 15.38 -11.45
C THR A 124 -2.60 14.81 -12.58
N GLN A 125 -3.04 13.56 -12.48
CA GLN A 125 -3.84 12.88 -13.50
C GLN A 125 -5.30 12.76 -13.03
N PRO A 126 -6.22 13.64 -13.50
CA PRO A 126 -7.58 13.68 -12.99
C PRO A 126 -8.44 12.48 -13.44
N GLU A 127 -8.10 11.86 -14.57
CA GLU A 127 -8.85 10.76 -15.19
C GLU A 127 -7.88 9.62 -15.54
N PRO A 128 -7.50 8.79 -14.56
CA PRO A 128 -6.61 7.66 -14.81
C PRO A 128 -7.34 6.54 -15.57
N SER A 129 -6.65 5.93 -16.53
CA SER A 129 -7.07 4.67 -17.13
C SER A 129 -6.84 3.50 -16.16
N LEU A 130 -7.40 2.33 -16.49
CA LEU A 130 -7.13 1.11 -15.72
C LEU A 130 -5.64 0.74 -15.71
N ALA A 131 -4.92 0.99 -16.81
CA ALA A 131 -3.47 0.79 -16.88
C ALA A 131 -2.73 1.76 -15.93
N ASP A 132 -3.15 3.02 -15.87
CA ASP A 132 -2.57 4.02 -14.96
C ASP A 132 -2.81 3.62 -13.50
N PHE A 133 -3.98 3.09 -13.15
CA PHE A 133 -4.25 2.57 -11.81
C PHE A 133 -3.26 1.48 -11.41
N TRP A 134 -3.04 0.48 -12.28
CA TRP A 134 -2.11 -0.61 -11.98
C TRP A 134 -0.66 -0.15 -11.87
N ASP A 135 -0.24 0.79 -12.72
CA ASP A 135 1.08 1.39 -12.65
C ASP A 135 1.26 2.19 -11.36
N ASN A 136 0.25 2.96 -10.95
CA ASN A 136 0.28 3.71 -9.70
C ASN A 136 0.27 2.79 -8.46
N ALA A 137 -0.59 1.79 -8.41
CA ALA A 137 -0.63 0.82 -7.32
C ALA A 137 0.73 0.09 -7.15
N ASN A 138 1.37 -0.26 -8.29
CA ASN A 138 2.71 -0.83 -8.26
C ASN A 138 3.76 0.18 -7.76
N ASP A 139 3.74 1.42 -8.25
CA ASP A 139 4.77 2.42 -7.94
C ASP A 139 4.61 3.03 -6.55
N LYS A 140 3.39 3.11 -6.01
CA LYS A 140 3.13 3.58 -4.63
C LYS A 140 3.38 2.45 -3.64
N SER A 141 2.46 1.51 -3.52
CA SER A 141 2.47 0.47 -2.48
C SER A 141 3.28 -0.76 -2.89
N GLY A 142 3.18 -1.21 -4.16
CA GLY A 142 3.87 -2.40 -4.64
C GLY A 142 5.38 -2.34 -4.44
N ILE A 143 6.02 -1.24 -4.84
CA ILE A 143 7.47 -1.08 -4.71
C ILE A 143 7.91 -0.96 -3.25
N PHE A 144 7.09 -0.31 -2.41
CA PHE A 144 7.40 -0.10 -1.00
C PHE A 144 7.44 -1.40 -0.21
N PHE A 145 6.47 -2.28 -0.43
CA PHE A 145 6.43 -3.59 0.20
C PHE A 145 7.44 -4.56 -0.45
N SER A 146 7.72 -4.42 -1.73
CA SER A 146 8.72 -5.23 -2.42
C SER A 146 10.11 -5.07 -1.83
N ILE A 147 10.53 -3.83 -1.54
CA ILE A 147 11.85 -3.58 -0.93
C ILE A 147 11.92 -4.04 0.53
N ALA A 148 10.83 -3.97 1.29
CA ALA A 148 10.76 -4.52 2.65
C ALA A 148 11.12 -6.02 2.65
N CYS A 149 10.48 -6.78 1.76
CA CYS A 149 10.70 -8.21 1.63
C CYS A 149 12.08 -8.56 1.05
N ARG A 150 12.44 -7.92 -0.07
CA ARG A 150 13.74 -8.15 -0.72
C ARG A 150 14.91 -7.82 0.18
N LEU A 151 14.92 -6.61 0.76
CA LEU A 151 16.02 -6.16 1.60
C LEU A 151 16.03 -6.87 2.95
N GLY A 152 14.87 -7.23 3.51
CA GLY A 152 14.79 -8.11 4.67
C GLY A 152 15.50 -9.45 4.41
N ALA A 153 15.14 -10.14 3.33
CA ALA A 153 15.77 -11.40 2.93
C ALA A 153 17.28 -11.23 2.59
N ARG A 154 17.68 -10.06 2.07
CA ARG A 154 19.07 -9.76 1.67
C ARG A 154 20.07 -9.83 2.82
N PHE A 155 19.62 -9.64 4.06
CA PHE A 155 20.46 -9.83 5.25
C PHE A 155 20.82 -11.30 5.49
N ALA A 156 20.00 -12.24 5.01
CA ALA A 156 20.18 -13.67 5.20
C ALA A 156 20.81 -14.36 3.99
N THR A 157 20.51 -13.90 2.78
CA THR A 157 20.95 -14.58 1.55
C THR A 157 21.45 -13.59 0.49
N SER A 158 22.33 -14.09 -0.39
CA SER A 158 22.77 -13.42 -1.62
C SER A 158 22.25 -14.11 -2.89
N ASP A 159 21.40 -15.11 -2.75
CA ASP A 159 20.77 -15.80 -3.88
C ASP A 159 19.75 -14.88 -4.56
N ASN A 160 20.09 -14.42 -5.75
CA ASN A 160 19.27 -13.48 -6.51
C ASN A 160 17.89 -14.04 -6.84
N LEU A 161 17.76 -15.36 -7.11
CA LEU A 161 16.46 -15.96 -7.40
C LEU A 161 15.54 -15.92 -6.18
N LYS A 162 16.08 -16.21 -4.99
CA LYS A 162 15.33 -16.06 -3.74
C LYS A 162 14.94 -14.61 -3.48
N LEU A 163 15.88 -13.67 -3.70
CA LEU A 163 15.61 -12.24 -3.50
C LEU A 163 14.52 -11.72 -4.45
N GLU A 164 14.52 -12.14 -5.72
CA GLU A 164 13.47 -11.81 -6.68
C GLU A 164 12.11 -12.39 -6.26
N CYS A 165 12.09 -13.59 -5.69
CA CYS A 165 10.86 -14.20 -5.16
C CYS A 165 10.29 -13.40 -3.97
N TYR A 166 11.11 -12.96 -3.02
CA TYR A 166 10.67 -12.11 -1.91
C TYR A 166 10.23 -10.73 -2.40
N GLU A 167 10.92 -10.16 -3.39
CA GLU A 167 10.53 -8.90 -4.02
C GLU A 167 9.14 -8.99 -4.65
N GLU A 168 8.88 -10.06 -5.42
CA GLU A 168 7.59 -10.28 -6.08
C GLU A 168 6.48 -10.55 -5.06
N TYR A 169 6.75 -11.33 -4.00
CA TYR A 169 5.83 -11.53 -2.88
C TYR A 169 5.42 -10.20 -2.25
N GLY A 170 6.40 -9.36 -1.89
CA GLY A 170 6.12 -8.05 -1.30
C GLY A 170 5.37 -7.11 -2.25
N ARG A 171 5.71 -7.12 -3.53
CA ARG A 171 5.03 -6.32 -4.56
C ARG A 171 3.54 -6.65 -4.64
N ASN A 172 3.19 -7.93 -4.70
CA ASN A 172 1.80 -8.35 -4.79
C ASN A 172 1.03 -8.01 -3.49
N ILE A 173 1.66 -8.12 -2.32
CA ILE A 173 1.07 -7.67 -1.05
C ILE A 173 0.79 -6.16 -1.09
N GLY A 174 1.76 -5.35 -1.52
CA GLY A 174 1.60 -3.90 -1.58
C GLY A 174 0.46 -3.49 -2.51
N ILE A 175 0.33 -4.13 -3.68
CA ILE A 175 -0.77 -3.87 -4.60
C ILE A 175 -2.12 -4.31 -3.99
N LEU A 176 -2.17 -5.45 -3.29
CA LEU A 176 -3.38 -5.89 -2.58
C LEU A 176 -3.81 -4.89 -1.51
N ILE A 177 -2.87 -4.34 -0.74
CA ILE A 177 -3.14 -3.30 0.25
C ILE A 177 -3.71 -2.07 -0.43
N GLN A 178 -3.12 -1.61 -1.54
CA GLN A 178 -3.62 -0.45 -2.29
C GLN A 178 -5.06 -0.66 -2.79
N ILE A 179 -5.39 -1.87 -3.26
CA ILE A 179 -6.77 -2.20 -3.67
C ILE A 179 -7.72 -2.14 -2.47
N LEU A 180 -7.30 -2.63 -1.29
CA LEU A 180 -8.13 -2.61 -0.08
C LEU A 180 -8.38 -1.19 0.39
N ASP A 181 -7.34 -0.35 0.44
CA ASP A 181 -7.45 1.07 0.80
C ASP A 181 -8.41 1.79 -0.17
N ASP A 182 -8.26 1.56 -1.47
CA ASP A 182 -9.11 2.13 -2.51
C ASP A 182 -10.59 1.68 -2.41
N LEU A 183 -10.83 0.43 -2.01
CA LEU A 183 -12.19 -0.08 -1.78
C LEU A 183 -12.81 0.49 -0.50
N GLU A 184 -12.04 0.72 0.54
CA GLU A 184 -12.50 1.39 1.77
C GLU A 184 -12.90 2.83 1.46
N ASP A 185 -12.09 3.57 0.70
CA ASP A 185 -12.43 4.92 0.24
C ASP A 185 -13.68 4.93 -0.65
N TYR A 186 -13.82 3.95 -1.57
CA TYR A 186 -14.99 3.82 -2.44
C TYR A 186 -16.29 3.54 -1.69
N GLN A 187 -16.28 2.72 -0.65
CA GLN A 187 -17.48 2.41 0.13
C GLN A 187 -17.84 3.53 1.13
N GLY A 188 -16.87 4.37 1.48
CA GLY A 188 -17.02 5.34 2.53
C GLY A 188 -17.26 4.68 3.91
N SER A 189 -17.26 5.45 4.96
CA SER A 189 -17.49 4.98 6.34
C SER A 189 -18.96 4.54 6.62
N GLY A 190 -19.55 3.75 5.72
CA GLY A 190 -20.92 3.19 5.90
C GLY A 190 -22.08 4.15 5.61
N GLU A 191 -21.81 5.37 5.17
CA GLU A 191 -22.84 6.40 4.93
C GLU A 191 -23.11 6.65 3.42
N GLY A 192 -22.48 5.86 2.53
CA GLY A 192 -22.63 5.95 1.06
C GLY A 192 -21.89 7.12 0.42
N PHE A 193 -21.90 7.21 -0.91
CA PHE A 193 -21.20 8.22 -1.72
C PHE A 193 -21.39 9.69 -1.29
N GLY A 194 -22.39 10.02 -0.48
CA GLY A 194 -22.80 11.39 -0.18
C GLY A 194 -21.82 12.21 0.69
N LYS A 195 -20.75 11.63 1.21
CA LYS A 195 -19.75 12.31 2.05
C LYS A 195 -18.33 12.23 1.52
N VAL A 196 -18.05 11.40 0.50
CA VAL A 196 -16.74 11.26 -0.10
C VAL A 196 -16.57 12.29 -1.22
N ASP A 197 -15.41 12.91 -1.33
CA ASP A 197 -15.10 13.81 -2.43
C ASP A 197 -15.29 13.09 -3.77
N THR A 198 -16.03 13.69 -4.69
CA THR A 198 -16.30 13.13 -6.02
C THR A 198 -15.02 12.89 -6.83
N HIS A 199 -13.94 13.60 -6.54
CA HIS A 199 -12.63 13.37 -7.15
C HIS A 199 -12.00 12.06 -6.66
N VAL A 200 -12.09 11.74 -5.38
CA VAL A 200 -11.59 10.49 -4.81
C VAL A 200 -12.36 9.31 -5.40
N ILE A 201 -13.70 9.38 -5.40
CA ILE A 201 -14.57 8.32 -5.95
C ILE A 201 -14.23 8.04 -7.43
N ARG A 202 -14.05 9.08 -8.26
CA ARG A 202 -13.76 8.93 -9.68
C ARG A 202 -12.46 8.19 -9.98
N ARG A 203 -11.53 8.17 -9.04
CA ARG A 203 -10.20 7.56 -9.15
C ARG A 203 -10.15 6.17 -8.54
N SER A 204 -11.24 5.72 -7.94
CA SER A 204 -11.32 4.38 -7.36
C SER A 204 -11.39 3.30 -8.44
N LEU A 205 -10.78 2.15 -8.17
CA LEU A 205 -10.71 1.03 -9.10
C LEU A 205 -12.08 0.58 -9.65
N PRO A 206 -13.16 0.50 -8.82
CA PRO A 206 -14.48 0.16 -9.34
C PRO A 206 -15.00 1.14 -10.39
N VAL A 207 -14.78 2.44 -10.19
CA VAL A 207 -15.23 3.49 -11.11
C VAL A 207 -14.39 3.50 -12.39
N ILE A 208 -13.06 3.45 -12.27
CA ILE A 208 -12.14 3.39 -13.41
C ILE A 208 -12.50 2.19 -14.30
N TYR A 209 -12.69 1.01 -13.69
CA TYR A 209 -13.09 -0.18 -14.43
C TYR A 209 -14.43 0.01 -15.13
N ALA A 210 -15.45 0.52 -14.44
CA ALA A 210 -16.76 0.73 -15.02
C ALA A 210 -16.73 1.70 -16.20
N LEU A 211 -16.01 2.81 -16.10
CA LEU A 211 -15.85 3.80 -17.16
C LEU A 211 -15.17 3.21 -18.40
N GLU A 212 -14.25 2.25 -18.24
CA GLU A 212 -13.52 1.64 -19.35
C GLU A 212 -14.33 0.55 -20.07
N VAL A 213 -15.20 -0.20 -19.36
CA VAL A 213 -15.90 -1.37 -19.93
C VAL A 213 -17.34 -1.10 -20.33
N LEU A 214 -17.96 -0.05 -19.83
CA LEU A 214 -19.36 0.27 -20.14
C LEU A 214 -19.50 0.79 -21.59
N PRO A 215 -20.65 0.49 -22.25
CA PRO A 215 -20.98 1.12 -23.52
C PRO A 215 -21.08 2.65 -23.38
N GLU A 216 -20.73 3.39 -24.43
CA GLU A 216 -20.67 4.86 -24.47
C GLU A 216 -21.88 5.56 -23.81
N GLN A 217 -23.10 5.11 -24.07
CA GLN A 217 -24.31 5.68 -23.47
C GLN A 217 -24.37 5.49 -21.96
N GLU A 218 -23.95 4.32 -21.45
CA GLU A 218 -23.89 4.02 -20.02
C GLU A 218 -22.75 4.78 -19.33
N THR A 219 -21.63 4.98 -20.02
CA THR A 219 -20.52 5.79 -19.54
C THR A 219 -20.91 7.25 -19.35
N ILE A 220 -21.62 7.84 -20.33
CA ILE A 220 -22.15 9.22 -20.20
C ILE A 220 -23.07 9.35 -18.99
N LEU A 221 -23.98 8.40 -18.82
CA LEU A 221 -24.90 8.41 -17.67
C LEU A 221 -24.15 8.27 -16.34
N LEU A 222 -23.13 7.40 -16.28
CA LEU A 222 -22.30 7.25 -15.07
C LEU A 222 -21.56 8.55 -14.74
N GLU A 223 -21.00 9.23 -15.75
CA GLU A 223 -20.32 10.51 -15.55
C GLU A 223 -21.27 11.61 -15.04
N GLU A 224 -22.50 11.67 -15.57
CA GLU A 224 -23.54 12.59 -15.09
C GLU A 224 -23.93 12.29 -13.65
N GLU A 225 -24.14 11.01 -13.30
CA GLU A 225 -24.47 10.53 -11.96
C GLU A 225 -23.35 10.84 -10.95
N LEU A 226 -22.09 10.59 -11.32
CA LEU A 226 -20.91 10.92 -10.50
C LEU A 226 -20.75 12.43 -10.32
N GLY A 227 -21.06 13.25 -11.34
CA GLY A 227 -21.06 14.71 -11.25
C GLY A 227 -22.10 15.26 -10.28
N GLN A 228 -23.11 14.47 -9.93
CA GLN A 228 -24.21 14.80 -9.02
C GLN A 228 -24.20 13.93 -7.74
N ALA A 229 -23.08 13.29 -7.41
CA ALA A 229 -23.01 12.28 -6.33
C ALA A 229 -23.34 12.82 -4.92
N LEU A 230 -23.37 14.14 -4.72
CA LEU A 230 -23.94 14.76 -3.51
C LEU A 230 -25.45 14.53 -3.38
N ASN A 231 -26.13 14.16 -4.47
CA ASN A 231 -27.54 13.76 -4.47
C ASN A 231 -27.60 12.24 -4.25
N HIS A 232 -28.26 11.81 -3.19
CA HIS A 232 -28.41 10.41 -2.83
C HIS A 232 -28.95 9.53 -3.97
N GLN A 233 -29.90 10.02 -4.79
CA GLN A 233 -30.46 9.27 -5.91
C GLN A 233 -29.43 9.07 -7.03
N ALA A 234 -28.64 10.09 -7.34
CA ALA A 234 -27.57 10.00 -8.33
C ALA A 234 -26.45 9.06 -7.86
N ALA A 235 -26.06 9.16 -6.59
CA ALA A 235 -25.10 8.27 -5.97
C ALA A 235 -25.54 6.80 -6.01
N GLU A 236 -26.80 6.51 -5.69
CA GLU A 236 -27.36 5.15 -5.75
C GLU A 236 -27.44 4.63 -7.20
N ALA A 237 -27.74 5.50 -8.16
CA ALA A 237 -27.77 5.13 -9.59
C ALA A 237 -26.37 4.79 -10.10
N ALA A 238 -25.37 5.63 -9.77
CA ALA A 238 -23.97 5.40 -10.10
C ALA A 238 -23.48 4.06 -9.52
N TYR A 239 -23.72 3.82 -8.23
CA TYR A 239 -23.36 2.56 -7.58
C TYR A 239 -23.94 1.35 -8.31
N LYS A 240 -25.26 1.34 -8.61
CA LYS A 240 -25.91 0.26 -9.35
C LYS A 240 -25.34 0.04 -10.76
N ARG A 241 -24.90 1.11 -11.42
CA ARG A 241 -24.30 1.05 -12.74
C ARG A 241 -22.91 0.45 -12.68
N ILE A 242 -22.11 0.85 -11.70
CA ILE A 242 -20.78 0.29 -11.42
C ILE A 242 -20.89 -1.21 -11.10
N GLU A 243 -21.82 -1.60 -10.23
CA GLU A 243 -22.08 -3.02 -9.93
C GLU A 243 -22.43 -3.82 -11.19
N LYS A 244 -23.31 -3.29 -12.04
CA LYS A 244 -23.72 -3.94 -13.30
C LYS A 244 -22.59 -4.05 -14.32
N SER A 245 -21.57 -3.21 -14.26
CA SER A 245 -20.39 -3.30 -15.12
C SER A 245 -19.57 -4.57 -14.89
N GLY A 246 -19.76 -5.23 -13.73
CA GLY A 246 -18.96 -6.36 -13.29
C GLY A 246 -17.70 -5.98 -12.54
N ALA A 247 -17.57 -4.72 -12.08
CA ALA A 247 -16.40 -4.20 -11.36
C ALA A 247 -16.05 -5.08 -10.14
N THR A 248 -17.02 -5.44 -9.33
CA THR A 248 -16.82 -6.33 -8.16
C THR A 248 -16.18 -7.66 -8.55
N LEU A 249 -16.68 -8.31 -9.60
CA LEU A 249 -16.13 -9.59 -10.06
C LEU A 249 -14.70 -9.43 -10.61
N TYR A 250 -14.44 -8.35 -11.33
CA TYR A 250 -13.10 -8.02 -11.81
C TYR A 250 -12.13 -7.86 -10.65
N ILE A 251 -12.47 -7.07 -9.64
CA ILE A 251 -11.62 -6.80 -8.48
C ILE A 251 -11.33 -8.08 -7.70
N ILE A 252 -12.36 -8.90 -7.41
CA ILE A 252 -12.18 -10.21 -6.76
C ILE A 252 -11.19 -11.06 -7.56
N THR A 253 -11.34 -11.12 -8.87
CA THR A 253 -10.48 -11.92 -9.75
C THR A 253 -9.03 -11.44 -9.71
N GLU A 254 -8.81 -10.12 -9.74
CA GLU A 254 -7.47 -9.54 -9.67
C GLU A 254 -6.83 -9.75 -8.29
N MET A 255 -7.59 -9.59 -7.21
CA MET A 255 -7.10 -9.89 -5.86
C MET A 255 -6.67 -11.35 -5.71
N GLU A 256 -7.46 -12.30 -6.21
CA GLU A 256 -7.09 -13.72 -6.20
C GLU A 256 -5.87 -14.02 -7.10
N ARG A 257 -5.75 -13.36 -8.24
CA ARG A 257 -4.57 -13.46 -9.10
C ARG A 257 -3.31 -13.00 -8.37
N LEU A 258 -3.35 -11.83 -7.70
CA LEU A 258 -2.25 -11.29 -6.92
C LEU A 258 -1.88 -12.19 -5.73
N ARG A 259 -2.87 -12.72 -4.99
CA ARG A 259 -2.63 -13.69 -3.90
C ARG A 259 -1.96 -14.96 -4.42
N SER A 260 -2.44 -15.49 -5.53
CA SER A 260 -1.87 -16.70 -6.16
C SER A 260 -0.42 -16.46 -6.60
N GLN A 261 -0.13 -15.30 -7.18
CA GLN A 261 1.22 -14.91 -7.57
C GLN A 261 2.14 -14.77 -6.36
N ALA A 262 1.69 -14.06 -5.30
CA ALA A 262 2.45 -13.94 -4.06
C ALA A 262 2.75 -15.30 -3.43
N ARG A 263 1.76 -16.19 -3.37
CA ARG A 263 1.93 -17.55 -2.87
C ARG A 263 2.97 -18.32 -3.69
N THR A 264 2.85 -18.30 -5.02
CA THR A 264 3.79 -18.98 -5.92
C THR A 264 5.21 -18.45 -5.76
N SER A 265 5.38 -17.13 -5.63
CA SER A 265 6.69 -16.52 -5.42
C SER A 265 7.28 -16.95 -4.07
N LEU A 266 6.48 -16.99 -3.02
CA LEU A 266 6.93 -17.46 -1.70
C LEU A 266 7.32 -18.96 -1.73
N GLU A 267 6.53 -19.81 -2.40
CA GLU A 267 6.86 -21.24 -2.58
C GLU A 267 8.20 -21.43 -3.31
N ARG A 268 8.46 -20.62 -4.35
CA ARG A 268 9.73 -20.65 -5.10
C ARG A 268 10.91 -20.17 -4.26
N ALA A 269 10.70 -19.27 -3.32
CA ALA A 269 11.73 -18.83 -2.38
C ALA A 269 12.15 -19.92 -1.40
N GLN A 270 11.34 -20.98 -1.22
CA GLN A 270 11.54 -22.06 -0.25
C GLN A 270 11.76 -21.52 1.16
N PRO A 271 10.77 -20.83 1.75
CA PRO A 271 10.92 -20.14 3.02
C PRO A 271 11.09 -21.14 4.18
N GLU A 272 11.93 -20.79 5.16
CA GLU A 272 12.16 -21.60 6.35
C GLU A 272 11.09 -21.37 7.43
N GLN A 273 10.82 -22.41 8.22
CA GLN A 273 9.92 -22.34 9.37
C GLN A 273 10.60 -21.59 10.55
N PRO A 274 9.83 -20.92 11.41
CA PRO A 274 8.36 -20.81 11.42
C PRO A 274 7.81 -19.62 10.60
N ALA A 275 8.68 -18.78 10.02
CA ALA A 275 8.30 -17.55 9.35
C ALA A 275 7.44 -17.79 8.08
N ASP A 276 7.62 -18.93 7.40
CA ASP A 276 6.81 -19.35 6.26
C ASP A 276 5.32 -19.29 6.55
N LYS A 277 4.89 -19.86 7.69
CA LYS A 277 3.47 -19.90 8.08
C LYS A 277 2.89 -18.50 8.28
N VAL A 278 3.68 -17.59 8.89
CA VAL A 278 3.24 -16.22 9.12
C VAL A 278 3.07 -15.50 7.79
N LEU A 279 4.06 -15.61 6.88
CA LEU A 279 3.99 -15.02 5.56
C LEU A 279 2.81 -15.53 4.73
N TYR A 280 2.48 -16.84 4.79
CA TYR A 280 1.29 -17.38 4.13
C TYR A 280 -0.01 -16.88 4.76
N ASN A 281 -0.07 -16.74 6.08
CA ASN A 281 -1.26 -16.24 6.77
C ASN A 281 -1.51 -14.77 6.45
N MET A 282 -0.46 -13.95 6.31
CA MET A 282 -0.59 -12.54 5.91
C MET A 282 -1.33 -12.38 4.57
N LEU A 283 -1.19 -13.33 3.63
CA LEU A 283 -1.98 -13.33 2.38
C LEU A 283 -3.46 -13.62 2.61
N GLY A 284 -3.77 -14.48 3.58
CA GLY A 284 -5.14 -14.83 3.95
C GLY A 284 -5.90 -13.67 4.61
N ASP A 285 -5.17 -12.79 5.29
CA ASP A 285 -5.75 -11.63 6.00
C ASP A 285 -6.09 -10.46 5.05
N LEU A 286 -5.53 -10.44 3.85
CA LEU A 286 -5.81 -9.44 2.82
C LEU A 286 -7.10 -9.78 2.06
N THR A 287 -8.23 -9.76 2.76
CA THR A 287 -9.55 -10.08 2.21
C THR A 287 -10.48 -8.90 2.32
N TYR A 288 -11.39 -8.77 1.37
CA TYR A 288 -12.45 -7.80 1.39
C TYR A 288 -13.82 -8.51 1.42
N GLN A 289 -14.75 -8.01 2.19
CA GLN A 289 -16.13 -8.49 2.22
C GLN A 289 -16.99 -7.52 1.40
N PHE A 290 -17.40 -7.96 0.21
CA PHE A 290 -18.28 -7.21 -0.70
C PHE A 290 -19.73 -7.29 -0.25
#